data_32564306c669f3acb30b9a429169e5dd
#
_entry.id   32564306c669f3acb30b9a429169e5dd
#
_cell.length_a   1.000
_cell.length_b   1.000
_cell.length_c   1.000
_cell.angle_alpha   90.00
_cell.angle_beta   90.00
_cell.angle_gamma   90.00
#
_symmetry.space_group_name_H-M   'P 1'
#
loop_
_entity.id
_entity.type
_entity.pdbx_description
1 polymer ?
#
loop_
_entity_poly.entity_id
_entity_poly.type
_entity_poly.pdbx_seq_one_letter_code
_entity_poly.pdbx_strand_id
1 'polypeptide(L)'
;MGMSAAVGATILRDGGSVVTAVLAAVSVGAVIGLVNGFGVSILNIPSLIFTLGVNGVVRGLIYVYTGGAWVENLPASFTKASNIKIAEELTLFYAVTIVLVLIANYIVTKTRKGRYFTAVGDNISGATLVGIPTVQTKILAYVICGIMAAVAGMVYASRIGFITPTAGNNYEMKAIAACVLGGVALTGGQGSLFGAAIGAIIMSSISRILVFLGFSSDYDNTITGIMLIVIVVVTTVAQNHGIVKNRHEILKARTNKAKSNAGQKGDQKV
;
A
#
# COMPACT_ATOMS: atom_id res chain seq x y z
N MET A 1 -6.77 6.52 -6.67
CA MET A 1 -5.93 7.70 -6.94
C MET A 1 -6.47 8.51 -8.12
N GLY A 2 -6.42 8.03 -9.39
CA GLY A 2 -6.82 8.80 -10.58
C GLY A 2 -8.24 9.35 -10.53
N MET A 3 -9.25 8.52 -10.19
CA MET A 3 -10.64 8.97 -10.08
C MET A 3 -10.85 10.05 -9.01
N SER A 4 -10.25 9.86 -7.84
CA SER A 4 -10.31 10.86 -6.76
C SER A 4 -9.66 12.18 -7.17
N ALA A 5 -8.52 12.11 -7.87
CA ALA A 5 -7.84 13.27 -8.41
C ALA A 5 -8.68 13.98 -9.49
N ALA A 6 -9.31 13.22 -10.39
CA ALA A 6 -10.17 13.77 -11.44
C ALA A 6 -11.39 14.52 -10.85
N VAL A 7 -12.07 13.91 -9.87
CA VAL A 7 -13.22 14.57 -9.19
C VAL A 7 -12.79 15.82 -8.46
N GLY A 8 -11.71 15.77 -7.67
CA GLY A 8 -11.20 16.92 -6.96
C GLY A 8 -10.73 18.04 -7.90
N ALA A 9 -10.02 17.68 -8.98
CA ALA A 9 -9.57 18.63 -10.00
C ALA A 9 -10.74 19.31 -10.73
N THR A 10 -11.80 18.57 -11.06
CA THR A 10 -12.99 19.15 -11.70
C THR A 10 -13.66 20.17 -10.79
N ILE A 11 -13.85 19.87 -9.51
CA ILE A 11 -14.42 20.82 -8.53
C ILE A 11 -13.58 22.10 -8.45
N LEU A 12 -12.24 21.95 -8.45
CA LEU A 12 -11.34 23.10 -8.42
C LEU A 12 -11.41 23.93 -9.71
N ARG A 13 -11.47 23.27 -10.87
CA ARG A 13 -11.63 23.93 -12.17
C ARG A 13 -12.92 24.77 -12.24
N ASP A 14 -14.00 24.23 -11.69
CA ASP A 14 -15.33 24.86 -11.70
C ASP A 14 -15.49 25.94 -10.60
N GLY A 15 -14.39 26.33 -9.94
CA GLY A 15 -14.36 27.41 -8.96
C GLY A 15 -14.68 26.99 -7.52
N GLY A 16 -14.74 25.68 -7.24
CA GLY A 16 -14.94 25.15 -5.88
C GLY A 16 -13.74 25.42 -4.96
N SER A 17 -13.98 25.36 -3.65
CA SER A 17 -12.92 25.54 -2.67
C SER A 17 -11.98 24.32 -2.62
N VAL A 18 -10.72 24.53 -2.22
CA VAL A 18 -9.75 23.42 -2.03
C VAL A 18 -10.26 22.40 -1.00
N VAL A 19 -10.94 22.88 0.03
CA VAL A 19 -11.49 22.01 1.08
C VAL A 19 -12.59 21.10 0.52
N THR A 20 -13.52 21.64 -0.25
CA THR A 20 -14.59 20.84 -0.88
C THR A 20 -14.03 19.84 -1.87
N ALA A 21 -13.02 20.20 -2.66
CA ALA A 21 -12.34 19.32 -3.60
C ALA A 21 -11.64 18.15 -2.90
N VAL A 22 -10.91 18.43 -1.81
CA VAL A 22 -10.23 17.40 -1.02
C VAL A 22 -11.25 16.47 -0.35
N LEU A 23 -12.31 17.01 0.25
CA LEU A 23 -13.37 16.19 0.87
C LEU A 23 -14.07 15.29 -0.16
N ALA A 24 -14.38 15.80 -1.34
CA ALA A 24 -14.96 15.00 -2.41
C ALA A 24 -14.01 13.90 -2.89
N ALA A 25 -12.74 14.23 -3.11
CA ALA A 25 -11.72 13.26 -3.50
C ALA A 25 -11.56 12.14 -2.46
N VAL A 26 -11.51 12.49 -1.18
CA VAL A 26 -11.42 11.54 -0.05
C VAL A 26 -12.67 10.68 0.03
N SER A 27 -13.85 11.25 -0.17
CA SER A 27 -15.11 10.50 -0.19
C SER A 27 -15.14 9.45 -1.30
N VAL A 28 -14.71 9.81 -2.51
CA VAL A 28 -14.56 8.88 -3.65
C VAL A 28 -13.58 7.77 -3.30
N GLY A 29 -12.44 8.11 -2.72
CA GLY A 29 -11.45 7.11 -2.29
C GLY A 29 -11.99 6.17 -1.22
N ALA A 30 -12.72 6.70 -0.23
CA ALA A 30 -13.36 5.91 0.82
C ALA A 30 -14.42 4.95 0.26
N VAL A 31 -15.25 5.41 -0.69
CA VAL A 31 -16.26 4.56 -1.37
C VAL A 31 -15.59 3.42 -2.13
N ILE A 32 -14.54 3.70 -2.92
CA ILE A 32 -13.80 2.67 -3.65
C ILE A 32 -13.15 1.68 -2.66
N GLY A 33 -12.57 2.19 -1.59
CA GLY A 33 -12.01 1.35 -0.51
C GLY A 33 -13.07 0.48 0.17
N LEU A 34 -14.26 1.01 0.39
CA LEU A 34 -15.39 0.29 0.99
C LEU A 34 -15.89 -0.82 0.04
N VAL A 35 -16.02 -0.56 -1.26
CA VAL A 35 -16.37 -1.56 -2.28
C VAL A 35 -15.34 -2.70 -2.28
N ASN A 36 -14.05 -2.38 -2.29
CA ASN A 36 -12.97 -3.37 -2.22
C ASN A 36 -13.03 -4.17 -0.90
N GLY A 37 -13.21 -3.48 0.22
CA GLY A 37 -13.32 -4.11 1.54
C GLY A 37 -14.53 -5.04 1.64
N PHE A 38 -15.67 -4.65 1.09
CA PHE A 38 -16.87 -5.47 1.04
C PHE A 38 -16.66 -6.74 0.22
N GLY A 39 -16.18 -6.62 -1.03
CA GLY A 39 -15.97 -7.75 -1.91
C GLY A 39 -14.96 -8.78 -1.36
N VAL A 40 -13.86 -8.31 -0.78
CA VAL A 40 -12.83 -9.20 -0.24
C VAL A 40 -13.21 -9.79 1.12
N SER A 41 -13.89 -9.00 1.99
CA SER A 41 -14.11 -9.44 3.38
C SER A 41 -15.43 -10.14 3.60
N ILE A 42 -16.47 -9.82 2.83
CA ILE A 42 -17.82 -10.41 2.97
C ILE A 42 -18.06 -11.46 1.91
N LEU A 43 -17.76 -11.17 0.63
CA LEU A 43 -17.94 -12.14 -0.46
C LEU A 43 -16.79 -13.16 -0.52
N ASN A 44 -15.72 -12.99 0.30
CA ASN A 44 -14.55 -13.87 0.34
C ASN A 44 -13.88 -14.08 -1.03
N ILE A 45 -13.94 -13.09 -1.92
CA ILE A 45 -13.29 -13.14 -3.22
C ILE A 45 -11.78 -12.90 -3.00
N PRO A 46 -10.89 -13.61 -3.71
CA PRO A 46 -9.45 -13.36 -3.65
C PRO A 46 -9.13 -11.89 -3.90
N SER A 47 -8.39 -11.27 -2.97
CA SER A 47 -8.17 -9.82 -2.93
C SER A 47 -7.59 -9.27 -4.23
N LEU A 48 -6.60 -9.96 -4.80
CA LEU A 48 -5.93 -9.54 -6.03
C LEU A 48 -6.92 -9.46 -7.21
N ILE A 49 -7.76 -10.49 -7.39
CA ILE A 49 -8.70 -10.58 -8.50
C ILE A 49 -9.76 -9.48 -8.38
N PHE A 50 -10.36 -9.34 -7.18
CA PHE A 50 -11.43 -8.37 -6.97
C PHE A 50 -10.93 -6.93 -7.12
N THR A 51 -9.80 -6.60 -6.50
CA THR A 51 -9.27 -5.23 -6.56
C THR A 51 -8.78 -4.85 -7.96
N LEU A 52 -8.23 -5.78 -8.74
CA LEU A 52 -7.89 -5.54 -10.15
C LEU A 52 -9.14 -5.33 -11.00
N GLY A 53 -10.21 -6.09 -10.76
CA GLY A 53 -11.50 -5.87 -11.42
C GLY A 53 -12.09 -4.49 -11.13
N VAL A 54 -12.12 -4.09 -9.85
CA VAL A 54 -12.57 -2.75 -9.43
C VAL A 54 -11.68 -1.66 -10.03
N ASN A 55 -10.36 -1.87 -10.09
CA ASN A 55 -9.45 -0.93 -10.74
C ASN A 55 -9.80 -0.72 -12.21
N GLY A 56 -10.09 -1.79 -12.96
CA GLY A 56 -10.55 -1.71 -14.35
C GLY A 56 -11.84 -0.92 -14.50
N VAL A 57 -12.84 -1.18 -13.64
CA VAL A 57 -14.11 -0.42 -13.63
C VAL A 57 -13.87 1.06 -13.33
N VAL A 58 -13.07 1.38 -12.29
CA VAL A 58 -12.76 2.76 -11.92
C VAL A 58 -12.01 3.48 -13.06
N ARG A 59 -11.11 2.80 -13.77
CA ARG A 59 -10.43 3.37 -14.95
C ARG A 59 -11.43 3.71 -16.07
N GLY A 60 -12.37 2.82 -16.37
CA GLY A 60 -13.44 3.12 -17.33
C GLY A 60 -14.29 4.31 -16.88
N LEU A 61 -14.64 4.38 -15.58
CA LEU A 61 -15.40 5.49 -15.02
C LEU A 61 -14.67 6.84 -15.13
N ILE A 62 -13.34 6.87 -15.03
CA ILE A 62 -12.57 8.12 -15.24
C ILE A 62 -12.79 8.64 -16.65
N TYR A 63 -12.69 7.78 -17.67
CA TYR A 63 -12.94 8.17 -19.07
C TYR A 63 -14.36 8.68 -19.30
N VAL A 64 -15.35 8.01 -18.72
CA VAL A 64 -16.76 8.44 -18.81
C VAL A 64 -16.96 9.79 -18.12
N TYR A 65 -16.40 9.96 -16.92
CA TYR A 65 -16.53 11.18 -16.12
C TYR A 65 -15.86 12.38 -16.77
N THR A 66 -14.68 12.20 -17.34
CA THR A 66 -13.92 13.28 -17.98
C THR A 66 -14.26 13.49 -19.46
N GLY A 67 -15.08 12.59 -20.05
CA GLY A 67 -15.30 12.56 -21.51
C GLY A 67 -14.03 12.25 -22.30
N GLY A 68 -13.01 11.63 -21.67
CA GLY A 68 -11.68 11.40 -22.26
C GLY A 68 -10.80 12.65 -22.33
N ALA A 69 -11.28 13.81 -21.89
CA ALA A 69 -10.54 15.06 -21.89
C ALA A 69 -9.65 15.20 -20.65
N TRP A 70 -8.65 16.03 -20.77
CA TRP A 70 -7.82 16.43 -19.63
C TRP A 70 -8.54 17.45 -18.75
N VAL A 71 -8.39 17.33 -17.46
CA VAL A 71 -8.87 18.32 -16.50
C VAL A 71 -7.74 19.31 -16.25
N GLU A 72 -7.79 20.43 -16.95
CA GLU A 72 -6.78 21.50 -16.92
C GLU A 72 -7.30 22.73 -16.17
N ASN A 73 -6.50 23.79 -16.14
CA ASN A 73 -6.84 25.09 -15.56
C ASN A 73 -7.14 25.03 -14.04
N LEU A 74 -6.34 24.26 -13.30
CA LEU A 74 -6.42 24.27 -11.86
C LEU A 74 -6.00 25.62 -11.27
N PRO A 75 -6.66 26.10 -10.21
CA PRO A 75 -6.35 27.39 -9.59
C PRO A 75 -4.87 27.49 -9.21
N ALA A 76 -4.25 28.64 -9.50
CA ALA A 76 -2.85 28.89 -9.18
C ALA A 76 -2.55 28.80 -7.68
N SER A 77 -3.54 29.08 -6.82
CA SER A 77 -3.42 28.90 -5.37
C SER A 77 -3.20 27.45 -4.97
N PHE A 78 -3.85 26.50 -5.66
CA PHE A 78 -3.71 25.08 -5.41
C PHE A 78 -2.38 24.51 -5.94
N THR A 79 -1.96 24.92 -7.13
CA THR A 79 -0.69 24.48 -7.72
C THR A 79 0.52 25.10 -7.03
N LYS A 80 0.42 26.35 -6.55
CA LYS A 80 1.48 26.98 -5.75
C LYS A 80 1.70 26.29 -4.42
N ALA A 81 0.70 25.64 -3.83
CA ALA A 81 0.85 24.89 -2.59
C ALA A 81 1.91 23.76 -2.72
N SER A 82 2.08 23.18 -3.91
CA SER A 82 3.11 22.18 -4.17
C SER A 82 4.54 22.74 -4.19
N ASN A 83 4.68 24.06 -4.40
CA ASN A 83 5.97 24.75 -4.52
C ASN A 83 6.36 25.50 -3.24
N ILE A 84 5.53 25.46 -2.18
CA ILE A 84 5.88 26.05 -0.89
C ILE A 84 7.05 25.26 -0.31
N LYS A 85 8.23 25.91 -0.26
CA LYS A 85 9.44 25.35 0.35
C LYS A 85 9.45 25.70 1.83
N ILE A 86 9.63 24.70 2.69
CA ILE A 86 9.85 24.89 4.14
C ILE A 86 11.34 25.09 4.41
N ALA A 87 12.20 24.41 3.61
CA ALA A 87 13.64 24.58 3.60
C ALA A 87 14.12 24.54 2.14
N GLU A 88 15.38 24.88 1.86
CA GLU A 88 15.91 25.02 0.49
C GLU A 88 15.55 23.86 -0.44
N GLU A 89 15.48 22.64 0.08
CA GLU A 89 15.20 21.40 -0.66
C GLU A 89 13.86 20.74 -0.28
N LEU A 90 13.23 21.08 0.85
CA LEU A 90 12.04 20.42 1.40
C LEU A 90 10.76 21.18 1.05
N THR A 91 9.96 20.57 0.18
CA THR A 91 8.61 21.05 -0.12
C THR A 91 7.63 20.67 1.00
N LEU A 92 6.60 21.49 1.23
CA LEU A 92 5.53 21.26 2.20
C LEU A 92 4.97 19.82 2.14
N PHE A 93 4.77 19.29 0.95
CA PHE A 93 4.24 17.93 0.79
C PHE A 93 5.16 16.81 1.30
N TYR A 94 6.48 16.99 1.24
CA TYR A 94 7.40 16.03 1.86
C TYR A 94 7.26 16.02 3.38
N ALA A 95 7.17 17.21 3.98
CA ALA A 95 6.97 17.32 5.43
C ALA A 95 5.63 16.70 5.86
N VAL A 96 4.54 16.99 5.15
CA VAL A 96 3.22 16.37 5.39
C VAL A 96 3.29 14.85 5.25
N THR A 97 3.97 14.33 4.22
CA THR A 97 4.12 12.89 4.02
C THR A 97 4.89 12.24 5.17
N ILE A 98 5.98 12.86 5.64
CA ILE A 98 6.74 12.36 6.79
C ILE A 98 5.86 12.31 8.03
N VAL A 99 5.13 13.38 8.31
CA VAL A 99 4.20 13.45 9.45
C VAL A 99 3.12 12.36 9.35
N LEU A 100 2.54 12.16 8.17
CA LEU A 100 1.56 11.10 7.93
C LEU A 100 2.14 9.70 8.18
N VAL A 101 3.36 9.43 7.71
CA VAL A 101 4.05 8.15 7.97
C VAL A 101 4.29 7.94 9.47
N LEU A 102 4.72 8.98 10.19
CA LEU A 102 4.94 8.92 11.64
C LEU A 102 3.63 8.64 12.40
N ILE A 103 2.56 9.35 12.07
CA ILE A 103 1.23 9.16 12.67
C ILE A 103 0.71 7.76 12.35
N ALA A 104 0.77 7.31 11.10
CA ALA A 104 0.32 5.99 10.69
C ALA A 104 1.12 4.89 11.40
N ASN A 105 2.45 5.04 11.50
CA ASN A 105 3.30 4.10 12.24
C ASN A 105 2.94 4.05 13.72
N TYR A 106 2.71 5.21 14.36
CA TYR A 106 2.26 5.26 15.74
C TYR A 106 0.91 4.55 15.93
N ILE A 107 -0.06 4.81 15.06
CA ILE A 107 -1.39 4.17 15.09
C ILE A 107 -1.26 2.64 14.97
N VAL A 108 -0.51 2.16 13.98
CA VAL A 108 -0.39 0.72 13.72
C VAL A 108 0.38 0.00 14.84
N THR A 109 1.44 0.59 15.37
CA THR A 109 2.30 -0.08 16.36
C THR A 109 1.82 0.09 17.80
N LYS A 110 1.24 1.24 18.15
CA LYS A 110 0.93 1.60 19.54
C LYS A 110 -0.54 1.47 19.91
N THR A 111 -1.48 1.49 18.94
CA THR A 111 -2.91 1.38 19.26
C THR A 111 -3.41 -0.07 19.23
N ARG A 112 -4.48 -0.36 20.00
CA ARG A 112 -5.14 -1.69 19.98
C ARG A 112 -5.68 -2.02 18.59
N LYS A 113 -6.36 -1.06 17.94
CA LYS A 113 -6.92 -1.24 16.59
C LYS A 113 -5.84 -1.41 15.53
N GLY A 114 -4.71 -0.71 15.66
CA GLY A 114 -3.55 -0.87 14.78
C GLY A 114 -2.97 -2.28 14.81
N ARG A 115 -2.83 -2.86 16.00
CA ARG A 115 -2.36 -4.25 16.16
C ARG A 115 -3.32 -5.30 15.60
N TYR A 116 -4.61 -4.98 15.44
CA TYR A 116 -5.56 -5.89 14.79
C TYR A 116 -5.21 -6.12 13.31
N PHE A 117 -4.72 -5.10 12.59
CA PHE A 117 -4.27 -5.27 11.19
C PHE A 117 -3.16 -6.30 11.08
N THR A 118 -2.17 -6.25 11.97
CA THR A 118 -1.06 -7.20 11.99
C THR A 118 -1.54 -8.60 12.37
N ALA A 119 -2.37 -8.72 13.42
CA ALA A 119 -2.89 -10.00 13.89
C ALA A 119 -3.78 -10.70 12.84
N VAL A 120 -4.66 -9.95 12.18
CA VAL A 120 -5.54 -10.48 11.12
C VAL A 120 -4.73 -10.86 9.88
N GLY A 121 -3.66 -10.10 9.57
CA GLY A 121 -2.77 -10.41 8.45
C GLY A 121 -1.92 -11.66 8.70
N ASP A 122 -1.48 -11.89 9.93
CA ASP A 122 -0.65 -13.03 10.29
C ASP A 122 -1.47 -14.34 10.32
N ASN A 123 -2.59 -14.35 11.06
CA ASN A 123 -3.45 -15.53 11.15
C ASN A 123 -4.91 -15.13 11.41
N ILE A 124 -5.73 -15.21 10.36
CA ILE A 124 -7.17 -14.86 10.42
C ILE A 124 -7.92 -15.75 11.42
N SER A 125 -7.66 -17.06 11.39
CA SER A 125 -8.34 -18.01 12.29
C SER A 125 -7.96 -17.79 13.74
N GLY A 126 -6.67 -17.56 14.02
CA GLY A 126 -6.18 -17.22 15.35
C GLY A 126 -6.76 -15.88 15.84
N ALA A 127 -6.81 -14.86 15.01
CA ALA A 127 -7.41 -13.57 15.34
C ALA A 127 -8.90 -13.69 15.70
N THR A 128 -9.64 -14.52 14.98
CA THR A 128 -11.06 -14.77 15.26
C THR A 128 -11.26 -15.46 16.61
N LEU A 129 -10.41 -16.43 16.95
CA LEU A 129 -10.49 -17.15 18.23
C LEU A 129 -10.28 -16.24 19.45
N VAL A 130 -9.46 -15.20 19.31
CA VAL A 130 -9.26 -14.20 20.39
C VAL A 130 -10.24 -13.03 20.32
N GLY A 131 -11.31 -13.14 19.51
CA GLY A 131 -12.41 -12.17 19.47
C GLY A 131 -12.12 -10.89 18.66
N ILE A 132 -11.09 -10.88 17.79
CA ILE A 132 -10.84 -9.75 16.90
C ILE A 132 -11.87 -9.74 15.76
N PRO A 133 -12.55 -8.61 15.49
CA PRO A 133 -13.54 -8.50 14.41
C PRO A 133 -12.83 -8.44 13.04
N THR A 134 -12.48 -9.61 12.48
CA THR A 134 -11.63 -9.75 11.29
C THR A 134 -12.22 -9.10 10.05
N VAL A 135 -13.55 -9.23 9.82
CA VAL A 135 -14.25 -8.62 8.68
C VAL A 135 -14.16 -7.09 8.73
N GLN A 136 -14.50 -6.50 9.88
CA GLN A 136 -14.46 -5.04 10.04
C GLN A 136 -13.03 -4.51 9.93
N THR A 137 -12.05 -5.23 10.46
CA THR A 137 -10.64 -4.86 10.37
C THR A 137 -10.16 -4.83 8.93
N LYS A 138 -10.52 -5.83 8.11
CA LYS A 138 -10.19 -5.86 6.68
C LYS A 138 -10.87 -4.71 5.93
N ILE A 139 -12.17 -4.49 6.12
CA ILE A 139 -12.90 -3.39 5.47
C ILE A 139 -12.23 -2.05 5.81
N LEU A 140 -11.92 -1.82 7.08
CA LEU A 140 -11.27 -0.59 7.52
C LEU A 140 -9.89 -0.40 6.87
N ALA A 141 -9.11 -1.47 6.69
CA ALA A 141 -7.83 -1.41 6.00
C ALA A 141 -7.99 -0.93 4.54
N TYR A 142 -8.97 -1.47 3.81
CA TYR A 142 -9.25 -1.04 2.43
C TYR A 142 -9.75 0.41 2.35
N VAL A 143 -10.59 0.83 3.29
CA VAL A 143 -11.09 2.22 3.35
C VAL A 143 -9.93 3.19 3.62
N ILE A 144 -9.06 2.89 4.59
CA ILE A 144 -7.88 3.73 4.87
C ILE A 144 -6.97 3.79 3.64
N CYS A 145 -6.72 2.66 2.98
CA CYS A 145 -5.93 2.62 1.74
C CYS A 145 -6.55 3.49 0.65
N GLY A 146 -7.88 3.43 0.46
CA GLY A 146 -8.61 4.26 -0.50
C GLY A 146 -8.51 5.77 -0.18
N ILE A 147 -8.64 6.15 1.08
CA ILE A 147 -8.47 7.53 1.55
C ILE A 147 -7.04 8.02 1.28
N MET A 148 -6.03 7.24 1.65
CA MET A 148 -4.63 7.61 1.42
C MET A 148 -4.31 7.73 -0.07
N ALA A 149 -4.87 6.84 -0.90
CA ALA A 149 -4.75 6.92 -2.35
C ALA A 149 -5.43 8.18 -2.93
N ALA A 150 -6.54 8.63 -2.34
CA ALA A 150 -7.20 9.88 -2.73
C ALA A 150 -6.36 11.11 -2.37
N VAL A 151 -5.81 11.14 -1.16
CA VAL A 151 -4.88 12.20 -0.72
C VAL A 151 -3.67 12.27 -1.66
N ALA A 152 -3.05 11.13 -1.96
CA ALA A 152 -1.96 11.06 -2.92
C ALA A 152 -2.36 11.56 -4.32
N GLY A 153 -3.61 11.30 -4.74
CA GLY A 153 -4.16 11.82 -5.99
C GLY A 153 -4.27 13.36 -6.01
N MET A 154 -4.70 13.97 -4.91
CA MET A 154 -4.79 15.43 -4.80
C MET A 154 -3.39 16.08 -4.78
N VAL A 155 -2.43 15.47 -4.08
CA VAL A 155 -1.03 15.91 -4.10
C VAL A 155 -0.44 15.82 -5.52
N TYR A 156 -0.74 14.75 -6.24
CA TYR A 156 -0.34 14.56 -7.63
C TYR A 156 -0.94 15.65 -8.53
N ALA A 157 -2.25 15.94 -8.40
CA ALA A 157 -2.93 16.99 -9.14
C ALA A 157 -2.33 18.38 -8.88
N SER A 158 -2.03 18.69 -7.61
CA SER A 158 -1.39 19.94 -7.22
C SER A 158 0.00 20.11 -7.83
N ARG A 159 0.77 19.03 -7.92
CA ARG A 159 2.15 19.07 -8.42
C ARG A 159 2.24 19.19 -9.94
N ILE A 160 1.35 18.52 -10.68
CA ILE A 160 1.37 18.49 -12.14
C ILE A 160 0.58 19.68 -12.72
N GLY A 161 -0.47 20.13 -12.03
CA GLY A 161 -1.31 21.23 -12.46
C GLY A 161 -2.45 20.83 -13.41
N PHE A 162 -2.54 19.56 -13.78
CA PHE A 162 -3.64 18.99 -14.59
C PHE A 162 -3.80 17.50 -14.32
N ILE A 163 -4.92 16.92 -14.71
CA ILE A 163 -5.18 15.47 -14.58
C ILE A 163 -5.58 14.90 -15.93
N THR A 164 -4.89 13.85 -16.35
CA THR A 164 -5.24 13.06 -17.54
C THR A 164 -6.11 11.87 -17.15
N PRO A 165 -6.92 11.31 -18.05
CA PRO A 165 -7.67 10.08 -17.79
C PRO A 165 -6.78 8.87 -17.44
N THR A 166 -5.51 8.90 -17.88
CA THR A 166 -4.50 7.89 -17.59
C THR A 166 -3.71 8.13 -16.29
N ALA A 167 -4.02 9.22 -15.57
CA ALA A 167 -3.33 9.57 -14.33
C ALA A 167 -3.38 8.42 -13.30
N GLY A 168 -2.24 8.06 -12.75
CA GLY A 168 -2.11 6.97 -11.79
C GLY A 168 -2.06 5.57 -12.41
N ASN A 169 -1.91 5.42 -13.72
CA ASN A 169 -1.69 4.12 -14.36
C ASN A 169 -0.42 3.45 -13.80
N ASN A 170 -0.53 2.15 -13.47
CA ASN A 170 0.55 1.31 -12.94
C ASN A 170 1.13 1.76 -11.57
N TYR A 171 0.55 2.79 -10.94
CA TYR A 171 0.99 3.17 -9.58
C TYR A 171 0.70 2.09 -8.54
N GLU A 172 -0.30 1.24 -8.78
CA GLU A 172 -0.58 0.08 -7.96
C GLU A 172 0.60 -0.90 -7.95
N MET A 173 1.21 -1.17 -9.11
CA MET A 173 2.37 -2.06 -9.20
C MET A 173 3.61 -1.45 -8.53
N LYS A 174 3.83 -0.15 -8.71
CA LYS A 174 4.93 0.58 -8.04
C LYS A 174 4.75 0.57 -6.52
N ALA A 175 3.54 0.75 -6.02
CA ALA A 175 3.25 0.73 -4.60
C ALA A 175 3.47 -0.67 -3.99
N ILE A 176 3.04 -1.73 -4.69
CA ILE A 176 3.29 -3.11 -4.26
C ILE A 176 4.81 -3.38 -4.23
N ALA A 177 5.53 -3.05 -5.31
CA ALA A 177 6.97 -3.24 -5.38
C ALA A 177 7.70 -2.47 -4.26
N ALA A 178 7.31 -1.23 -4.00
CA ALA A 178 7.86 -0.41 -2.91
C ALA A 178 7.62 -1.04 -1.53
N CYS A 179 6.41 -1.55 -1.26
CA CYS A 179 6.09 -2.20 0.00
C CYS A 179 6.91 -3.48 0.20
N VAL A 180 7.02 -4.32 -0.84
CA VAL A 180 7.77 -5.58 -0.77
C VAL A 180 9.26 -5.32 -0.63
N LEU A 181 9.82 -4.34 -1.38
CA LEU A 181 11.19 -3.89 -1.23
C LEU A 181 11.48 -3.36 0.18
N GLY A 182 10.47 -2.72 0.79
CA GLY A 182 10.50 -2.26 2.18
C GLY A 182 10.32 -3.35 3.23
N GLY A 183 10.22 -4.63 2.83
CA GLY A 183 10.11 -5.77 3.73
C GLY A 183 8.69 -6.04 4.24
N VAL A 184 7.66 -5.53 3.57
CA VAL A 184 6.26 -5.87 3.87
C VAL A 184 5.91 -7.18 3.16
N ALA A 185 5.46 -8.17 3.94
CA ALA A 185 5.08 -9.47 3.38
C ALA A 185 3.77 -9.38 2.59
N LEU A 186 3.74 -9.96 1.39
CA LEU A 186 2.53 -10.04 0.56
C LEU A 186 1.44 -10.90 1.20
N THR A 187 1.82 -11.85 2.04
CA THR A 187 0.88 -12.69 2.81
C THR A 187 0.19 -11.93 3.94
N GLY A 188 0.72 -10.76 4.30
CA GLY A 188 0.23 -9.93 5.42
C GLY A 188 0.90 -10.26 6.75
N GLY A 189 0.53 -9.52 7.79
CA GLY A 189 0.97 -9.72 9.18
C GLY A 189 2.37 -9.25 9.51
N GLN A 190 3.28 -9.17 8.54
CA GLN A 190 4.68 -8.82 8.73
C GLN A 190 5.08 -7.61 7.88
N GLY A 191 5.93 -6.76 8.46
CA GLY A 191 6.45 -5.56 7.80
C GLY A 191 6.42 -4.32 8.69
N SER A 192 7.01 -3.24 8.21
CA SER A 192 6.99 -1.96 8.90
C SER A 192 6.63 -0.83 7.93
N LEU A 193 5.92 0.19 8.43
CA LEU A 193 5.59 1.39 7.67
C LEU A 193 6.83 2.21 7.30
N PHE A 194 7.83 2.22 8.17
CA PHE A 194 9.13 2.85 7.84
C PHE A 194 9.83 2.11 6.71
N GLY A 195 9.82 0.76 6.74
CA GLY A 195 10.35 -0.05 5.64
C GLY A 195 9.66 0.28 4.33
N ALA A 196 8.32 0.31 4.30
CA ALA A 196 7.55 0.68 3.12
C ALA A 196 7.87 2.10 2.61
N ALA A 197 8.07 3.08 3.51
CA ALA A 197 8.45 4.44 3.15
C ALA A 197 9.85 4.47 2.50
N ILE A 198 10.82 3.76 3.06
CA ILE A 198 12.17 3.62 2.47
C ILE A 198 12.08 2.92 1.11
N GLY A 199 11.32 1.85 0.99
CA GLY A 199 11.09 1.16 -0.28
C GLY A 199 10.48 2.07 -1.34
N ALA A 200 9.54 2.96 -0.97
CA ALA A 200 8.96 3.95 -1.87
C ALA A 200 9.99 4.99 -2.36
N ILE A 201 10.89 5.43 -1.48
CA ILE A 201 12.00 6.33 -1.84
C ILE A 201 12.94 5.63 -2.83
N ILE A 202 13.34 4.38 -2.56
CA ILE A 202 14.21 3.60 -3.44
C ILE A 202 13.57 3.43 -4.82
N MET A 203 12.31 2.98 -4.89
CA MET A 203 11.58 2.82 -6.16
C MET A 203 11.49 4.13 -6.95
N SER A 204 11.19 5.22 -6.26
CA SER A 204 11.13 6.55 -6.89
C SER A 204 12.50 7.03 -7.38
N SER A 205 13.57 6.71 -6.66
CA SER A 205 14.94 7.03 -7.06
C SER A 205 15.39 6.25 -8.28
N ILE A 206 15.06 4.96 -8.37
CA ILE A 206 15.36 4.12 -9.54
C ILE A 206 14.70 4.71 -10.79
N SER A 207 13.40 5.05 -10.73
CA SER A 207 12.69 5.67 -11.85
C SER A 207 13.37 6.99 -12.31
N ARG A 208 13.85 7.80 -11.37
CA ARG A 208 14.55 9.05 -11.72
C ARG A 208 15.94 8.84 -12.31
N ILE A 209 16.69 7.88 -11.77
CA ILE A 209 18.02 7.53 -12.30
C ILE A 209 17.93 7.09 -13.76
N LEU A 210 16.89 6.30 -14.10
CA LEU A 210 16.69 5.84 -15.48
C LEU A 210 16.43 6.99 -16.46
N VAL A 211 15.58 7.93 -16.06
CA VAL A 211 15.34 9.14 -16.87
C VAL A 211 16.62 9.97 -17.00
N PHE A 212 17.41 10.07 -15.92
CA PHE A 212 18.69 10.81 -15.94
C PHE A 212 19.73 10.14 -16.86
N LEU A 213 19.72 8.81 -16.97
CA LEU A 213 20.58 8.06 -17.91
C LEU A 213 20.09 8.14 -19.36
N GLY A 214 19.01 8.89 -19.65
CA GLY A 214 18.50 9.09 -21.00
C GLY A 214 17.52 8.02 -21.48
N PHE A 215 17.09 7.10 -20.61
CA PHE A 215 16.04 6.14 -20.97
C PHE A 215 14.67 6.84 -21.05
N SER A 216 13.87 6.47 -22.07
CA SER A 216 12.48 6.93 -22.14
C SER A 216 11.67 6.49 -20.91
N SER A 217 10.73 7.34 -20.50
CA SER A 217 9.79 7.01 -19.41
C SER A 217 8.97 5.74 -19.69
N ASP A 218 8.93 5.26 -20.93
CA ASP A 218 8.23 4.02 -21.30
C ASP A 218 8.89 2.78 -20.67
N TYR A 219 10.22 2.83 -20.47
CA TYR A 219 10.95 1.77 -19.76
C TYR A 219 10.63 1.67 -18.28
N ASP A 220 10.06 2.72 -17.69
CA ASP A 220 9.71 2.75 -16.26
C ASP A 220 8.73 1.62 -15.87
N ASN A 221 7.75 1.32 -16.72
CA ASN A 221 6.81 0.21 -16.50
C ASN A 221 7.49 -1.16 -16.64
N THR A 222 8.37 -1.32 -17.63
CA THR A 222 9.11 -2.57 -17.86
C THR A 222 10.04 -2.87 -16.68
N ILE A 223 10.76 -1.87 -16.20
CA ILE A 223 11.70 -2.00 -15.09
C ILE A 223 10.93 -2.24 -13.78
N THR A 224 9.83 -1.54 -13.55
CA THR A 224 8.96 -1.79 -12.39
C THR A 224 8.46 -3.24 -12.39
N GLY A 225 8.05 -3.78 -13.53
CA GLY A 225 7.61 -5.18 -13.67
C GLY A 225 8.74 -6.17 -13.39
N ILE A 226 9.92 -5.96 -13.96
CA ILE A 226 11.10 -6.82 -13.70
C ILE A 226 11.50 -6.76 -12.22
N MET A 227 11.57 -5.55 -11.65
CA MET A 227 11.90 -5.35 -10.24
C MET A 227 10.90 -6.09 -9.33
N LEU A 228 9.61 -5.99 -9.63
CA LEU A 228 8.59 -6.69 -8.86
C LEU A 228 8.79 -8.22 -8.91
N ILE A 229 9.06 -8.78 -10.07
CA ILE A 229 9.34 -10.23 -10.22
C ILE A 229 10.57 -10.61 -9.39
N VAL A 230 11.67 -9.90 -9.54
CA VAL A 230 12.92 -10.17 -8.83
C VAL A 230 12.70 -10.11 -7.31
N ILE A 231 12.05 -9.05 -6.82
CA ILE A 231 11.81 -8.86 -5.40
C ILE A 231 10.91 -9.97 -4.85
N VAL A 232 9.82 -10.33 -5.57
CA VAL A 232 8.91 -11.40 -5.14
C VAL A 232 9.62 -12.76 -5.11
N VAL A 233 10.45 -13.07 -6.11
CA VAL A 233 11.24 -14.30 -6.13
C VAL A 233 12.21 -14.34 -4.95
N VAL A 234 12.97 -13.27 -4.73
CA VAL A 234 13.95 -13.20 -3.62
C VAL A 234 13.26 -13.33 -2.27
N THR A 235 12.16 -12.61 -2.05
CA THR A 235 11.42 -12.67 -0.78
C THR A 235 10.79 -14.05 -0.54
N THR A 236 10.24 -14.69 -1.58
CA THR A 236 9.64 -16.03 -1.48
C THR A 236 10.71 -17.08 -1.17
N VAL A 237 11.86 -17.02 -1.84
CA VAL A 237 12.98 -17.92 -1.57
C VAL A 237 13.53 -17.72 -0.15
N ALA A 238 13.70 -16.48 0.29
CA ALA A 238 14.16 -16.18 1.65
C ALA A 238 13.19 -16.68 2.73
N GLN A 239 11.89 -16.50 2.54
CA GLN A 239 10.85 -16.99 3.44
C GLN A 239 10.84 -18.53 3.51
N ASN A 240 10.92 -19.21 2.37
CA ASN A 240 10.96 -20.68 2.31
C ASN A 240 12.19 -21.22 3.03
N HIS A 241 13.37 -20.62 2.87
CA HIS A 241 14.57 -21.02 3.61
C HIS A 241 14.41 -20.83 5.12
N GLY A 242 13.79 -19.74 5.58
CA GLY A 242 13.49 -19.52 6.99
C GLY A 242 12.56 -20.57 7.58
N ILE A 243 11.49 -20.93 6.87
CA ILE A 243 10.52 -21.96 7.30
C ILE A 243 11.17 -23.34 7.37
N VAL A 244 11.97 -23.72 6.37
CA VAL A 244 12.68 -25.00 6.35
C VAL A 244 13.67 -25.11 7.51
N LYS A 245 14.44 -24.04 7.78
CA LYS A 245 15.38 -24.01 8.90
C LYS A 245 14.68 -24.17 10.25
N ASN A 246 13.62 -23.42 10.50
CA ASN A 246 12.84 -23.53 11.73
C ASN A 246 12.22 -24.92 11.90
N ARG A 247 11.72 -25.54 10.84
CA ARG A 247 11.18 -26.91 10.85
C ARG A 247 12.25 -27.94 11.23
N HIS A 248 13.46 -27.80 10.70
CA HIS A 248 14.59 -28.64 11.05
C HIS A 248 15.02 -28.49 12.52
N GLU A 249 15.02 -27.26 13.05
CA GLU A 249 15.35 -27.01 14.47
C GLU A 249 14.29 -27.63 15.40
N ILE A 250 13.01 -27.47 15.09
CA ILE A 250 11.91 -28.06 15.86
C ILE A 250 11.99 -29.60 15.84
N LEU A 251 12.28 -30.20 14.69
CA LEU A 251 12.45 -31.66 14.57
C LEU A 251 13.65 -32.14 15.38
N LYS A 252 14.80 -31.47 15.33
CA LYS A 252 15.98 -31.79 16.15
C LYS A 252 15.67 -31.68 17.63
N ALA A 253 14.98 -30.63 18.07
CA ALA A 253 14.58 -30.44 19.46
C ALA A 253 13.64 -31.56 19.95
N ARG A 254 12.67 -31.99 19.13
CA ARG A 254 11.78 -33.12 19.44
C ARG A 254 12.53 -34.46 19.54
N THR A 255 13.46 -34.68 18.61
CA THR A 255 14.28 -35.93 18.61
C THR A 255 15.20 -35.98 19.85
N ASN A 256 15.81 -34.87 20.23
CA ASN A 256 16.66 -34.84 21.43
C ASN A 256 15.84 -35.02 22.72
N LYS A 257 14.63 -34.43 22.80
CA LYS A 257 13.73 -34.66 23.94
C LYS A 257 13.23 -36.10 24.04
N ALA A 258 12.97 -36.77 22.92
CA ALA A 258 12.60 -38.17 22.89
C ALA A 258 13.75 -39.07 23.36
N LYS A 259 15.00 -38.80 22.93
CA LYS A 259 16.20 -39.51 23.40
C LYS A 259 16.46 -39.32 24.89
N SER A 260 16.30 -38.11 25.42
CA SER A 260 16.44 -37.81 26.86
C SER A 260 15.42 -38.57 27.69
N ASN A 261 14.15 -38.60 27.26
CA ASN A 261 13.10 -39.33 27.98
C ASN A 261 13.29 -40.88 27.90
N ALA A 262 13.86 -41.40 26.81
CA ALA A 262 14.17 -42.82 26.69
C ALA A 262 15.34 -43.25 27.59
N GLY A 263 16.36 -42.36 27.74
CA GLY A 263 17.48 -42.61 28.67
C GLY A 263 17.02 -42.64 30.13
N GLN A 264 16.18 -41.71 30.56
CA GLN A 264 15.64 -41.70 31.93
C GLN A 264 14.76 -42.89 32.29
N LYS A 265 14.03 -43.46 31.31
CA LYS A 265 13.26 -44.71 31.54
C LYS A 265 14.12 -45.98 31.60
N GLY A 266 15.32 -45.96 31.02
CA GLY A 266 16.30 -47.03 31.11
C GLY A 266 16.92 -47.12 32.51
N ASP A 267 17.27 -45.97 33.10
CA ASP A 267 17.92 -45.92 34.44
C ASP A 267 16.96 -46.23 35.61
N GLN A 268 15.62 -46.18 35.39
CA GLN A 268 14.65 -46.53 36.44
C GLN A 268 14.30 -48.04 36.49
N LYS A 269 14.84 -48.86 35.58
CA LYS A 269 14.58 -50.31 35.50
C LYS A 269 15.74 -51.18 35.97
N VAL A 270 16.82 -50.59 36.47
CA VAL A 270 17.93 -51.26 37.16
C VAL A 270 17.78 -51.00 38.65
#